data_ad0212b40f1fb2f5945e1bd707ff27b9
#
_entry.id   ad0212b40f1fb2f5945e1bd707ff27b9
#
_cell.length_a   1.000
_cell.length_b   1.000
_cell.length_c   1.000
_cell.angle_alpha   90.00
_cell.angle_beta   90.00
_cell.angle_gamma   90.00
#
_symmetry.space_group_name_H-M   'P 1'
#
loop_
_entity.id
_entity.type
_entity.pdbx_description
1 polymer ?
#
loop_
_entity_poly.entity_id
_entity_poly.type
_entity_poly.pdbx_seq_one_letter_code
_entity_poly.pdbx_strand_id
1 'polypeptide(L)'
;MRIGVFSDKPPFGYVDANGVSQGFDVEIGRYLTKQLLGDEAKAKFVLVEAANRVEYLRSNKVDIILANFTITPERAEVVDYAKPYMKVALGVVSPDKAPIKSIDELKDKTLLLNKGTTADRYFSKEHRDIKSLKYDQNTETFNALLDGRGDALAHDNTLLLAWAKEHPGYSVGITRIGEDDFIAPAVAKGDDALHAWLDEQIDAMNQNGAMQAAYEKTLKPVFGDDVPAKDILVETK
;
A
#
# COMPACT_ATOMS: atom_id res chain seq x y z
N MET A 1 -13.17 16.42 -4.31
CA MET A 1 -11.77 16.02 -4.12
C MET A 1 -11.51 14.77 -4.94
N ARG A 2 -10.47 14.78 -5.79
CA ARG A 2 -10.07 13.62 -6.61
C ARG A 2 -8.94 12.88 -5.89
N ILE A 3 -9.17 11.63 -5.56
CA ILE A 3 -8.27 10.85 -4.70
C ILE A 3 -7.84 9.58 -5.46
N GLY A 4 -6.55 9.41 -5.69
CA GLY A 4 -5.98 8.22 -6.28
C GLY A 4 -5.93 7.08 -5.27
N VAL A 5 -6.59 5.97 -5.57
CA VAL A 5 -6.66 4.77 -4.74
C VAL A 5 -6.43 3.51 -5.57
N PHE A 6 -5.97 2.44 -4.96
CA PHE A 6 -5.91 1.14 -5.63
C PHE A 6 -7.30 0.54 -5.85
N SER A 7 -7.42 -0.25 -6.92
CA SER A 7 -8.60 -1.05 -7.22
C SER A 7 -8.49 -2.51 -6.75
N ASP A 8 -7.27 -2.98 -6.44
CA ASP A 8 -6.91 -4.39 -6.33
C ASP A 8 -5.91 -4.69 -5.20
N LYS A 9 -5.90 -3.86 -4.16
CA LYS A 9 -5.03 -4.03 -2.98
C LYS A 9 -5.86 -4.11 -1.68
N PRO A 10 -6.73 -5.15 -1.52
CA PRO A 10 -7.47 -5.32 -0.26
C PRO A 10 -6.50 -5.67 0.89
N PRO A 11 -6.75 -5.20 2.11
CA PRO A 11 -7.88 -4.38 2.60
C PRO A 11 -7.62 -2.85 2.54
N PHE A 12 -6.59 -2.40 1.84
CA PHE A 12 -6.17 -0.98 1.81
C PHE A 12 -6.97 -0.15 0.80
N GLY A 13 -7.03 -0.59 -0.46
CA GLY A 13 -7.83 0.02 -1.53
C GLY A 13 -8.24 -1.05 -2.54
N TYR A 14 -9.53 -1.23 -2.75
CA TYR A 14 -10.08 -2.19 -3.69
C TYR A 14 -11.48 -1.78 -4.15
N VAL A 15 -11.92 -2.36 -5.25
CA VAL A 15 -13.29 -2.18 -5.75
C VAL A 15 -14.07 -3.44 -5.41
N ASP A 16 -15.21 -3.26 -4.74
CA ASP A 16 -16.09 -4.37 -4.38
C ASP A 16 -16.92 -4.88 -5.57
N ALA A 17 -17.71 -5.92 -5.34
CA ALA A 17 -18.56 -6.54 -6.37
C ALA A 17 -19.62 -5.58 -6.95
N ASN A 18 -19.93 -4.49 -6.25
CA ASN A 18 -20.87 -3.45 -6.70
C ASN A 18 -20.18 -2.29 -7.43
N GLY A 19 -18.86 -2.38 -7.65
CA GLY A 19 -18.08 -1.33 -8.29
C GLY A 19 -17.74 -0.14 -7.37
N VAL A 20 -17.86 -0.31 -6.05
CA VAL A 20 -17.60 0.72 -5.06
C VAL A 20 -16.21 0.59 -4.47
N SER A 21 -15.46 1.69 -4.41
CA SER A 21 -14.16 1.74 -3.76
C SER A 21 -14.30 1.53 -2.25
N GLN A 22 -13.50 0.62 -1.70
CA GLN A 22 -13.47 0.21 -0.31
C GLN A 22 -12.03 0.12 0.21
N GLY A 23 -11.86 0.08 1.52
CA GLY A 23 -10.58 -0.17 2.18
C GLY A 23 -10.11 0.99 3.04
N PHE A 24 -8.98 0.79 3.71
CA PHE A 24 -8.43 1.71 4.70
C PHE A 24 -8.10 3.10 4.10
N ASP A 25 -7.39 3.12 2.96
CA ASP A 25 -7.06 4.36 2.26
C ASP A 25 -8.32 5.10 1.79
N VAL A 26 -9.35 4.35 1.37
CA VAL A 26 -10.64 4.91 0.94
C VAL A 26 -11.40 5.54 2.12
N GLU A 27 -11.38 4.93 3.31
CA GLU A 27 -11.99 5.51 4.50
C GLU A 27 -11.30 6.82 4.92
N ILE A 28 -9.97 6.88 4.86
CA ILE A 28 -9.21 8.13 5.07
C ILE A 28 -9.66 9.17 4.04
N GLY A 29 -9.77 8.80 2.76
CA GLY A 29 -10.22 9.69 1.69
C GLY A 29 -11.62 10.23 1.89
N ARG A 30 -12.56 9.42 2.37
CA ARG A 30 -13.92 9.85 2.73
C ARG A 30 -13.91 10.84 3.87
N TYR A 31 -13.16 10.55 4.93
CA TYR A 31 -12.99 11.48 6.05
C TYR A 31 -12.46 12.84 5.59
N LEU A 32 -11.35 12.86 4.85
CA LEU A 32 -10.75 14.08 4.33
C LEU A 32 -11.72 14.88 3.45
N THR A 33 -12.48 14.20 2.60
CA THR A 33 -13.49 14.86 1.73
C THR A 33 -14.60 15.48 2.56
N LYS A 34 -15.06 14.78 3.59
CA LYS A 34 -16.08 15.32 4.51
C LYS A 34 -15.59 16.56 5.24
N GLN A 35 -14.33 16.57 5.72
CA GLN A 35 -13.77 17.75 6.40
C GLN A 35 -13.65 18.95 5.46
N LEU A 36 -13.22 18.75 4.22
CA LEU A 36 -13.01 19.85 3.27
C LEU A 36 -14.30 20.34 2.61
N LEU A 37 -15.20 19.43 2.24
CA LEU A 37 -16.38 19.72 1.39
C LEU A 37 -17.72 19.52 2.11
N GLY A 38 -17.71 19.13 3.39
CA GLY A 38 -18.89 18.92 4.20
C GLY A 38 -19.68 17.62 3.91
N ASP A 39 -19.27 16.85 2.91
CA ASP A 39 -19.97 15.65 2.47
C ASP A 39 -18.97 14.64 1.88
N GLU A 40 -18.90 13.45 2.46
CA GLU A 40 -18.01 12.38 2.01
C GLU A 40 -18.37 11.84 0.60
N ALA A 41 -19.64 11.96 0.19
CA ALA A 41 -20.09 11.55 -1.14
C ALA A 41 -19.46 12.40 -2.27
N LYS A 42 -18.87 13.54 -1.95
CA LYS A 42 -18.10 14.36 -2.90
C LYS A 42 -16.69 13.83 -3.18
N ALA A 43 -16.26 12.74 -2.55
CA ALA A 43 -15.03 12.06 -2.90
C ALA A 43 -15.15 11.43 -4.29
N LYS A 44 -14.18 11.74 -5.16
CA LYS A 44 -14.05 11.10 -6.48
C LYS A 44 -12.83 10.22 -6.44
N PHE A 45 -13.03 8.93 -6.27
CA PHE A 45 -11.94 7.97 -6.29
C PHE A 45 -11.52 7.69 -7.72
N VAL A 46 -10.22 7.86 -7.99
CA VAL A 46 -9.57 7.60 -9.27
C VAL A 46 -8.68 6.40 -9.09
N LEU A 47 -8.92 5.35 -9.87
CA LEU A 47 -8.17 4.11 -9.74
C LEU A 47 -6.76 4.28 -10.32
N VAL A 48 -5.76 3.86 -9.55
CA VAL A 48 -4.35 3.96 -9.91
C VAL A 48 -3.67 2.60 -9.83
N GLU A 49 -2.56 2.50 -10.55
CA GLU A 49 -1.56 1.44 -10.42
C GLU A 49 -0.32 1.99 -9.71
N ALA A 50 0.51 1.12 -9.15
CA ALA A 50 1.70 1.55 -8.41
C ALA A 50 2.63 2.43 -9.25
N ALA A 51 2.82 2.09 -10.53
CA ALA A 51 3.73 2.80 -11.42
C ALA A 51 3.23 4.19 -11.87
N ASN A 52 1.92 4.47 -11.81
CA ASN A 52 1.37 5.73 -12.35
C ASN A 52 1.01 6.78 -11.26
N ARG A 53 1.22 6.48 -9.98
CA ARG A 53 0.83 7.38 -8.88
C ARG A 53 1.45 8.77 -8.97
N VAL A 54 2.76 8.86 -9.20
CA VAL A 54 3.47 10.14 -9.37
C VAL A 54 2.94 10.90 -10.57
N GLU A 55 2.76 10.23 -11.71
CA GLU A 55 2.28 10.86 -12.94
C GLU A 55 0.86 11.42 -12.78
N TYR A 56 -0.01 10.75 -12.05
CA TYR A 56 -1.38 11.22 -11.82
C TYR A 56 -1.43 12.50 -10.97
N LEU A 57 -0.49 12.68 -10.02
CA LEU A 57 -0.32 13.97 -9.32
C LEU A 57 0.22 15.03 -10.26
N ARG A 58 1.29 14.74 -11.00
CA ARG A 58 1.96 15.71 -11.88
C ARG A 58 1.07 16.19 -13.03
N SER A 59 0.25 15.31 -13.58
CA SER A 59 -0.69 15.63 -14.66
C SER A 59 -2.04 16.19 -14.17
N ASN A 60 -2.17 16.44 -12.86
CA ASN A 60 -3.38 16.95 -12.23
C ASN A 60 -4.64 16.08 -12.48
N LYS A 61 -4.44 14.76 -12.62
CA LYS A 61 -5.56 13.80 -12.68
C LYS A 61 -6.18 13.55 -11.31
N VAL A 62 -5.37 13.65 -10.26
CA VAL A 62 -5.79 13.55 -8.85
C VAL A 62 -5.24 14.72 -8.05
N ASP A 63 -5.92 15.05 -6.95
CA ASP A 63 -5.48 16.05 -5.98
C ASP A 63 -4.57 15.42 -4.93
N ILE A 64 -4.88 14.19 -4.51
CA ILE A 64 -4.19 13.44 -3.46
C ILE A 64 -3.99 12.00 -3.92
N ILE A 65 -2.87 11.39 -3.56
CA ILE A 65 -2.65 9.94 -3.60
C ILE A 65 -2.85 9.38 -2.19
N LEU A 66 -3.81 8.47 -2.06
CA LEU A 66 -4.05 7.59 -0.92
C LEU A 66 -4.08 6.15 -1.44
N ALA A 67 -2.93 5.65 -1.85
CA ALA A 67 -2.76 4.36 -2.48
C ALA A 67 -1.54 3.63 -1.91
N ASN A 68 -1.54 3.47 -0.58
CA ASN A 68 -0.45 2.79 0.14
C ASN A 68 0.93 3.29 -0.31
N PHE A 69 1.10 4.62 -0.35
CA PHE A 69 2.21 5.26 -1.03
C PHE A 69 3.38 5.52 -0.08
N THR A 70 4.31 4.57 -0.06
CA THR A 70 5.51 4.60 0.79
C THR A 70 6.39 5.80 0.47
N ILE A 71 6.82 6.52 1.50
CA ILE A 71 7.80 7.60 1.42
C ILE A 71 9.15 7.01 1.01
N THR A 72 9.72 7.51 -0.09
CA THR A 72 11.09 7.20 -0.48
C THR A 72 11.80 8.49 -0.89
N PRO A 73 13.14 8.58 -0.75
CA PRO A 73 13.88 9.78 -1.16
C PRO A 73 13.57 10.20 -2.60
N GLU A 74 13.54 9.26 -3.53
CA GLU A 74 13.31 9.56 -4.94
C GLU A 74 11.89 10.05 -5.22
N ARG A 75 10.88 9.49 -4.54
CA ARG A 75 9.50 9.98 -4.65
C ARG A 75 9.36 11.37 -4.05
N ALA A 76 10.03 11.63 -2.92
CA ALA A 76 10.01 12.93 -2.23
C ALA A 76 10.67 14.06 -3.06
N GLU A 77 11.48 13.74 -4.05
CA GLU A 77 12.00 14.74 -5.00
C GLU A 77 10.90 15.28 -5.94
N VAL A 78 9.85 14.51 -6.21
CA VAL A 78 8.85 14.78 -7.26
C VAL A 78 7.42 14.94 -6.76
N VAL A 79 7.15 14.61 -5.50
CA VAL A 79 5.88 14.84 -4.80
C VAL A 79 6.13 15.37 -3.40
N ASP A 80 5.12 15.94 -2.76
CA ASP A 80 5.17 16.28 -1.34
C ASP A 80 4.31 15.29 -0.54
N TYR A 81 4.92 14.71 0.50
CA TYR A 81 4.25 13.80 1.42
C TYR A 81 3.75 14.53 2.64
N ALA A 82 2.51 14.28 3.01
CA ALA A 82 1.98 14.65 4.32
C ALA A 82 2.50 13.71 5.41
N LYS A 83 2.07 13.93 6.65
CA LYS A 83 2.41 13.06 7.79
C LYS A 83 2.01 11.61 7.51
N PRO A 84 2.85 10.64 7.87
CA PRO A 84 2.54 9.23 7.67
C PRO A 84 1.41 8.77 8.59
N TYR A 85 0.61 7.83 8.10
CA TYR A 85 -0.47 7.21 8.85
C TYR A 85 -0.24 5.72 9.11
N MET A 86 0.66 5.09 8.35
CA MET A 86 0.92 3.66 8.42
C MET A 86 2.41 3.37 8.27
N LYS A 87 2.87 2.28 8.89
CA LYS A 87 4.22 1.73 8.70
C LYS A 87 4.14 0.36 8.05
N VAL A 88 5.18 -0.03 7.36
CA VAL A 88 5.27 -1.22 6.53
C VAL A 88 6.72 -1.66 6.40
N ALA A 89 6.96 -2.94 6.17
CA ALA A 89 8.23 -3.44 5.68
C ALA A 89 8.03 -4.31 4.44
N LEU A 90 9.08 -4.62 3.72
CA LEU A 90 9.00 -5.58 2.63
C LEU A 90 8.99 -7.01 3.17
N GLY A 91 8.28 -7.88 2.48
CA GLY A 91 8.23 -9.31 2.77
C GLY A 91 8.24 -10.15 1.50
N VAL A 92 8.24 -11.46 1.68
CA VAL A 92 8.16 -12.45 0.60
C VAL A 92 7.19 -13.54 0.98
N VAL A 93 6.23 -13.82 0.11
CA VAL A 93 5.29 -14.94 0.20
C VAL A 93 5.65 -16.01 -0.82
N SER A 94 5.48 -17.27 -0.45
CA SER A 94 5.74 -18.41 -1.31
C SER A 94 4.82 -19.59 -0.96
N PRO A 95 4.68 -20.60 -1.85
CA PRO A 95 3.95 -21.83 -1.53
C PRO A 95 4.58 -22.57 -0.34
N ASP A 96 3.75 -23.11 0.56
CA ASP A 96 4.20 -23.89 1.73
C ASP A 96 5.03 -25.12 1.35
N LYS A 97 4.78 -25.68 0.18
CA LYS A 97 5.55 -26.82 -0.36
C LYS A 97 6.98 -26.45 -0.81
N ALA A 98 7.26 -25.16 -0.99
CA ALA A 98 8.56 -24.64 -1.40
C ALA A 98 8.80 -23.29 -0.69
N PRO A 99 8.94 -23.29 0.66
CA PRO A 99 9.01 -22.07 1.44
C PRO A 99 10.31 -21.30 1.17
N ILE A 100 10.21 -19.98 1.08
CA ILE A 100 11.34 -19.05 0.98
C ILE A 100 11.44 -18.30 2.32
N LYS A 101 12.55 -18.50 3.03
CA LYS A 101 12.78 -17.94 4.37
C LYS A 101 13.95 -16.97 4.43
N SER A 102 14.73 -16.87 3.35
CA SER A 102 15.85 -15.92 3.21
C SER A 102 15.95 -15.44 1.77
N ILE A 103 16.56 -14.26 1.58
CA ILE A 103 16.79 -13.71 0.23
C ILE A 103 17.73 -14.62 -0.59
N ASP A 104 18.68 -15.27 0.07
CA ASP A 104 19.60 -16.19 -0.62
C ASP A 104 18.88 -17.37 -1.27
N GLU A 105 17.77 -17.82 -0.72
CA GLU A 105 16.94 -18.90 -1.30
C GLU A 105 16.21 -18.47 -2.58
N LEU A 106 16.18 -17.18 -2.91
CA LEU A 106 15.63 -16.66 -4.17
C LEU A 106 16.60 -16.78 -5.35
N LYS A 107 17.87 -17.07 -5.10
CA LYS A 107 18.83 -17.39 -6.16
C LYS A 107 18.33 -18.63 -6.89
N ASP A 108 18.41 -18.64 -8.19
CA ASP A 108 17.88 -19.71 -9.05
C ASP A 108 16.32 -19.86 -9.04
N LYS A 109 15.62 -18.91 -8.42
CA LYS A 109 14.16 -18.81 -8.41
C LYS A 109 13.67 -17.64 -9.25
N THR A 110 12.38 -17.66 -9.58
CA THR A 110 11.71 -16.55 -10.25
C THR A 110 10.86 -15.78 -9.24
N LEU A 111 11.23 -14.53 -8.98
CA LEU A 111 10.53 -13.63 -8.09
C LEU A 111 9.49 -12.82 -8.87
N LEU A 112 8.27 -12.77 -8.36
CA LEU A 112 7.19 -11.94 -8.91
C LEU A 112 7.16 -10.59 -8.22
N LEU A 113 7.07 -9.52 -9.00
CA LEU A 113 7.07 -8.14 -8.53
C LEU A 113 5.95 -7.34 -9.20
N ASN A 114 5.35 -6.43 -8.46
CA ASN A 114 4.45 -5.43 -9.01
C ASN A 114 5.25 -4.16 -9.34
N LYS A 115 5.19 -3.70 -10.59
CA LYS A 115 5.95 -2.55 -11.09
C LYS A 115 5.66 -1.28 -10.29
N GLY A 116 6.69 -0.49 -10.03
CA GLY A 116 6.59 0.80 -9.34
C GLY A 116 6.42 0.71 -7.82
N THR A 117 6.49 -0.48 -7.24
CA THR A 117 6.48 -0.70 -5.79
C THR A 117 7.88 -0.56 -5.19
N THR A 118 7.96 -0.40 -3.88
CA THR A 118 9.24 -0.42 -3.15
C THR A 118 9.93 -1.77 -3.26
N ALA A 119 9.19 -2.89 -3.33
CA ALA A 119 9.75 -4.21 -3.58
C ALA A 119 10.39 -4.32 -4.96
N ASP A 120 9.71 -3.85 -6.01
CA ASP A 120 10.27 -3.80 -7.36
C ASP A 120 11.60 -3.05 -7.38
N ARG A 121 11.63 -1.87 -6.77
CA ARG A 121 12.82 -1.05 -6.71
C ARG A 121 13.95 -1.73 -5.92
N TYR A 122 13.65 -2.26 -4.73
CA TYR A 122 14.63 -2.92 -3.88
C TYR A 122 15.32 -4.08 -4.61
N PHE A 123 14.56 -5.03 -5.13
CA PHE A 123 15.14 -6.19 -5.82
C PHE A 123 15.84 -5.82 -7.13
N SER A 124 15.31 -4.85 -7.88
CA SER A 124 15.94 -4.39 -9.13
C SER A 124 17.26 -3.67 -8.92
N LYS A 125 17.45 -3.06 -7.75
CA LYS A 125 18.68 -2.31 -7.42
C LYS A 125 19.70 -3.18 -6.68
N GLU A 126 19.28 -3.86 -5.63
CA GLU A 126 20.16 -4.54 -4.68
C GLU A 126 20.37 -6.03 -5.02
N HIS A 127 19.45 -6.65 -5.79
CA HIS A 127 19.45 -8.09 -6.09
C HIS A 127 19.22 -8.37 -7.58
N ARG A 128 20.06 -7.79 -8.43
CA ARG A 128 19.97 -7.93 -9.90
C ARG A 128 20.26 -9.36 -10.40
N ASP A 129 20.85 -10.17 -9.57
CA ASP A 129 21.13 -11.59 -9.80
C ASP A 129 19.88 -12.47 -9.64
N ILE A 130 18.82 -11.96 -8.99
CA ILE A 130 17.54 -12.67 -8.86
C ILE A 130 16.68 -12.41 -10.11
N LYS A 131 16.30 -13.50 -10.78
CA LYS A 131 15.37 -13.42 -11.91
C LYS A 131 14.01 -12.94 -11.43
N SER A 132 13.45 -11.92 -12.08
CA SER A 132 12.13 -11.40 -11.76
C SER A 132 11.21 -11.31 -12.96
N LEU A 133 9.91 -11.55 -12.72
CA LEU A 133 8.81 -11.22 -13.63
C LEU A 133 7.99 -10.10 -12.99
N LYS A 134 7.63 -9.11 -13.80
CA LYS A 134 6.99 -7.89 -13.32
C LYS A 134 5.66 -7.65 -14.02
N TYR A 135 4.63 -7.35 -13.23
CA TYR A 135 3.27 -7.08 -13.69
C TYR A 135 2.85 -5.66 -13.29
N ASP A 136 1.87 -5.11 -13.99
CA ASP A 136 1.41 -3.74 -13.74
C ASP A 136 0.41 -3.67 -12.57
N GLN A 137 -0.37 -4.72 -12.34
CA GLN A 137 -1.42 -4.79 -11.32
C GLN A 137 -1.08 -5.78 -10.21
N ASN A 138 -1.59 -5.52 -8.99
CA ASN A 138 -1.46 -6.46 -7.88
C ASN A 138 -2.16 -7.79 -8.19
N THR A 139 -3.39 -7.75 -8.70
CA THR A 139 -4.15 -8.94 -9.08
C THR A 139 -3.38 -9.82 -10.05
N GLU A 140 -2.78 -9.24 -11.09
CA GLU A 140 -1.97 -10.00 -12.06
C GLU A 140 -0.75 -10.65 -11.42
N THR A 141 -0.09 -9.92 -10.51
CA THR A 141 1.10 -10.40 -9.80
C THR A 141 0.78 -11.60 -8.91
N PHE A 142 -0.30 -11.52 -8.13
CA PHE A 142 -0.75 -12.63 -7.28
C PHE A 142 -1.28 -13.81 -8.08
N ASN A 143 -2.03 -13.56 -9.17
CA ASN A 143 -2.47 -14.63 -10.06
C ASN A 143 -1.30 -15.35 -10.70
N ALA A 144 -0.21 -14.64 -11.03
CA ALA A 144 1.00 -15.28 -11.54
C ALA A 144 1.63 -16.25 -10.52
N LEU A 145 1.57 -15.92 -9.22
CA LEU A 145 2.00 -16.83 -8.16
C LEU A 145 1.10 -18.06 -8.07
N LEU A 146 -0.22 -17.87 -8.09
CA LEU A 146 -1.19 -18.97 -8.06
C LEU A 146 -1.05 -19.90 -9.27
N ASP A 147 -0.76 -19.33 -10.44
CA ASP A 147 -0.55 -20.06 -11.70
C ASP A 147 0.84 -20.75 -11.79
N GLY A 148 1.70 -20.55 -10.80
CA GLY A 148 3.05 -21.12 -10.79
C GLY A 148 4.01 -20.50 -11.81
N ARG A 149 3.77 -19.24 -12.25
CA ARG A 149 4.68 -18.52 -13.16
C ARG A 149 5.91 -17.97 -12.45
N GLY A 150 5.91 -17.96 -11.13
CA GLY A 150 7.03 -17.61 -10.27
C GLY A 150 7.01 -18.44 -9.00
N ASP A 151 8.15 -18.48 -8.33
CA ASP A 151 8.36 -19.28 -7.13
C ASP A 151 7.97 -18.53 -5.85
N ALA A 152 8.03 -17.20 -5.87
CA ALA A 152 7.74 -16.34 -4.74
C ALA A 152 7.30 -14.95 -5.24
N LEU A 153 6.68 -14.17 -4.33
CA LEU A 153 6.24 -12.81 -4.60
C LEU A 153 6.71 -11.90 -3.47
N ALA A 154 7.36 -10.79 -3.81
CA ALA A 154 7.75 -9.76 -2.86
C ALA A 154 6.86 -8.54 -2.95
N HIS A 155 6.43 -8.03 -1.80
CA HIS A 155 5.59 -6.84 -1.66
C HIS A 155 5.63 -6.33 -0.22
N ASP A 156 4.80 -5.34 0.10
CA ASP A 156 4.55 -4.89 1.48
C ASP A 156 4.10 -6.07 2.34
N ASN A 157 4.73 -6.29 3.47
CA ASN A 157 4.44 -7.41 4.34
C ASN A 157 2.99 -7.45 4.82
N THR A 158 2.38 -6.29 5.07
CA THR A 158 0.98 -6.17 5.49
C THR A 158 0.02 -6.70 4.42
N LEU A 159 0.28 -6.41 3.15
CA LEU A 159 -0.50 -6.97 2.04
C LEU A 159 -0.32 -8.48 1.94
N LEU A 160 0.92 -8.96 2.04
CA LEU A 160 1.23 -10.39 1.96
C LEU A 160 0.58 -11.18 3.09
N LEU A 161 0.59 -10.65 4.32
CA LEU A 161 -0.06 -11.27 5.48
C LEU A 161 -1.57 -11.35 5.29
N ALA A 162 -2.21 -10.28 4.81
CA ALA A 162 -3.63 -10.28 4.51
C ALA A 162 -3.98 -11.30 3.42
N TRP A 163 -3.20 -11.34 2.33
CA TRP A 163 -3.42 -12.25 1.21
C TRP A 163 -3.23 -13.71 1.61
N ALA A 164 -2.19 -14.03 2.39
CA ALA A 164 -1.90 -15.41 2.81
C ALA A 164 -3.01 -15.99 3.71
N LYS A 165 -3.68 -15.16 4.52
CA LYS A 165 -4.83 -15.61 5.34
C LYS A 165 -5.99 -16.15 4.49
N GLU A 166 -6.18 -15.61 3.29
CA GLU A 166 -7.25 -16.02 2.36
C GLU A 166 -6.79 -17.10 1.37
N HIS A 167 -5.49 -17.44 1.38
CA HIS A 167 -4.90 -18.40 0.44
C HIS A 167 -4.14 -19.51 1.18
N PRO A 168 -4.86 -20.50 1.77
CA PRO A 168 -4.23 -21.66 2.40
C PRO A 168 -3.26 -22.36 1.45
N GLY A 169 -2.10 -22.75 1.94
CA GLY A 169 -1.01 -23.32 1.13
C GLY A 169 0.07 -22.32 0.72
N TYR A 170 -0.05 -21.07 1.21
CA TYR A 170 0.95 -20.01 1.03
C TYR A 170 1.29 -19.37 2.37
N SER A 171 2.55 -19.04 2.57
CA SER A 171 3.05 -18.41 3.80
C SER A 171 4.03 -17.30 3.50
N VAL A 172 4.03 -16.29 4.36
CA VAL A 172 5.01 -15.19 4.34
C VAL A 172 6.25 -15.67 5.10
N GLY A 173 7.19 -16.27 4.38
CA GLY A 173 8.41 -16.82 4.96
C GLY A 173 9.43 -15.76 5.35
N ILE A 174 9.45 -14.61 4.64
CA ILE A 174 10.21 -13.42 5.01
C ILE A 174 9.20 -12.33 5.36
N THR A 175 9.07 -12.03 6.65
CA THR A 175 8.09 -11.06 7.16
C THR A 175 8.64 -9.64 7.21
N ARG A 176 9.96 -9.47 7.08
CA ARG A 176 10.64 -8.17 7.13
C ARG A 176 11.96 -8.21 6.35
N ILE A 177 12.13 -7.26 5.46
CA ILE A 177 13.38 -6.93 4.79
C ILE A 177 13.70 -5.47 5.12
N GLY A 178 14.83 -5.22 5.78
CA GLY A 178 15.24 -3.89 6.20
C GLY A 178 14.45 -3.31 7.36
N GLU A 179 14.48 -1.99 7.47
CA GLU A 179 13.76 -1.22 8.49
C GLU A 179 12.31 -0.97 8.09
N ASP A 180 11.52 -0.38 9.00
CA ASP A 180 10.18 0.08 8.69
C ASP A 180 10.22 1.27 7.75
N ASP A 181 9.41 1.19 6.71
CA ASP A 181 9.04 2.30 5.84
C ASP A 181 7.70 2.91 6.28
N PHE A 182 7.45 4.14 5.86
CA PHE A 182 6.23 4.86 6.21
C PHE A 182 5.38 5.15 4.99
N ILE A 183 4.07 4.98 5.14
CA ILE A 183 3.07 5.29 4.14
C ILE A 183 2.36 6.58 4.52
N ALA A 184 2.26 7.50 3.57
CA ALA A 184 1.65 8.80 3.77
C ALA A 184 0.82 9.23 2.56
N PRO A 185 -0.15 10.14 2.75
CA PRO A 185 -0.80 10.84 1.63
C PRO A 185 0.24 11.67 0.87
N ALA A 186 0.08 11.79 -0.44
CA ALA A 186 0.95 12.63 -1.26
C ALA A 186 0.14 13.59 -2.11
N VAL A 187 0.71 14.77 -2.35
CA VAL A 187 0.18 15.83 -3.20
C VAL A 187 1.21 16.20 -4.27
N ALA A 188 0.78 16.95 -5.28
CA ALA A 188 1.68 17.51 -6.27
C ALA A 188 2.74 18.40 -5.59
N LYS A 189 3.98 18.33 -6.11
CA LYS A 189 5.09 19.12 -5.59
C LYS A 189 4.75 20.61 -5.60
N GLY A 190 4.92 21.26 -4.44
CA GLY A 190 4.66 22.70 -4.27
C GLY A 190 3.21 23.08 -3.97
N ASP A 191 2.31 22.11 -3.76
CA ASP A 191 0.95 22.39 -3.25
C ASP A 191 0.99 22.53 -1.72
N ASP A 192 1.61 23.60 -1.24
CA ASP A 192 1.89 23.82 0.18
C ASP A 192 0.62 23.94 1.02
N ALA A 193 -0.44 24.52 0.45
CA ALA A 193 -1.71 24.68 1.15
C ALA A 193 -2.41 23.35 1.42
N LEU A 194 -2.49 22.49 0.41
CA LEU A 194 -3.09 21.17 0.55
C LEU A 194 -2.21 20.26 1.42
N HIS A 195 -0.89 20.36 1.28
CA HIS A 195 0.07 19.64 2.11
C HIS A 195 -0.10 19.97 3.61
N ALA A 196 -0.08 21.26 3.98
CA ALA A 196 -0.26 21.69 5.36
C ALA A 196 -1.63 21.26 5.92
N TRP A 197 -2.69 21.40 5.14
CA TRP A 197 -4.02 20.98 5.55
C TRP A 197 -4.08 19.46 5.80
N LEU A 198 -3.43 18.64 4.95
CA LEU A 198 -3.38 17.19 5.16
C LEU A 198 -2.65 16.83 6.45
N ASP A 199 -1.55 17.50 6.78
CA ASP A 199 -0.84 17.28 8.03
C ASP A 199 -1.74 17.52 9.25
N GLU A 200 -2.51 18.62 9.23
CA GLU A 200 -3.49 18.92 10.27
C GLU A 200 -4.58 17.85 10.35
N GLN A 201 -5.04 17.34 9.21
CA GLN A 201 -6.10 16.33 9.19
C GLN A 201 -5.61 14.96 9.68
N ILE A 202 -4.38 14.55 9.36
CA ILE A 202 -3.80 13.30 9.87
C ILE A 202 -3.64 13.38 11.39
N ASP A 203 -3.15 14.52 11.93
CA ASP A 203 -3.10 14.74 13.37
C ASP A 203 -4.49 14.68 14.00
N ALA A 204 -5.48 15.35 13.40
CA ALA A 204 -6.86 15.35 13.90
C ALA A 204 -7.47 13.93 13.91
N MET A 205 -7.25 13.13 12.87
CA MET A 205 -7.74 11.75 12.81
C MET A 205 -7.15 10.88 13.93
N ASN A 206 -5.87 11.06 14.25
CA ASN A 206 -5.23 10.36 15.35
C ASN A 206 -5.79 10.81 16.71
N GLN A 207 -5.99 12.10 16.90
CA GLN A 207 -6.48 12.67 18.18
C GLN A 207 -7.95 12.37 18.47
N ASN A 208 -8.80 12.39 17.43
CA ASN A 208 -10.26 12.20 17.59
C ASN A 208 -10.71 10.75 17.43
N GLY A 209 -9.79 9.81 17.21
CA GLY A 209 -10.08 8.39 17.05
C GLY A 209 -10.56 7.97 15.66
N ALA A 210 -10.61 8.87 14.68
CA ALA A 210 -11.08 8.55 13.33
C ALA A 210 -10.12 7.56 12.62
N MET A 211 -8.82 7.65 12.86
CA MET A 211 -7.83 6.72 12.31
C MET A 211 -8.04 5.30 12.88
N GLN A 212 -8.25 5.21 14.18
CA GLN A 212 -8.56 3.94 14.85
C GLN A 212 -9.89 3.35 14.35
N ALA A 213 -10.91 4.17 14.17
CA ALA A 213 -12.20 3.72 13.63
C ALA A 213 -12.07 3.18 12.19
N ALA A 214 -11.28 3.85 11.34
CA ALA A 214 -10.99 3.36 10.00
C ALA A 214 -10.25 2.02 10.02
N TYR A 215 -9.27 1.86 10.91
CA TYR A 215 -8.56 0.59 11.14
C TYR A 215 -9.54 -0.52 11.57
N GLU A 216 -10.37 -0.28 12.56
CA GLU A 216 -11.32 -1.27 13.08
C GLU A 216 -12.35 -1.71 12.03
N LYS A 217 -12.75 -0.79 11.17
CA LYS A 217 -13.69 -1.06 10.07
C LYS A 217 -13.07 -1.89 8.94
N THR A 218 -11.80 -1.69 8.63
CA THR A 218 -11.20 -2.20 7.39
C THR A 218 -10.08 -3.21 7.61
N LEU A 219 -9.15 -2.96 8.50
CA LEU A 219 -7.95 -3.78 8.69
C LEU A 219 -8.13 -4.85 9.76
N LYS A 220 -8.75 -4.50 10.89
CA LYS A 220 -8.97 -5.43 12.00
C LYS A 220 -9.74 -6.70 11.60
N PRO A 221 -10.80 -6.65 10.77
CA PRO A 221 -11.49 -7.86 10.31
C PRO A 221 -10.59 -8.85 9.56
N VAL A 222 -9.55 -8.33 8.89
CA VAL A 222 -8.60 -9.13 8.13
C VAL A 222 -7.44 -9.62 9.00
N PHE A 223 -6.85 -8.74 9.78
CA PHE A 223 -5.67 -9.08 10.60
C PHE A 223 -6.01 -9.76 11.93
N GLY A 224 -7.21 -9.52 12.47
CA GLY A 224 -7.60 -10.03 13.78
C GLY A 224 -6.70 -9.45 14.88
N ASP A 225 -6.45 -10.27 15.90
CA ASP A 225 -5.57 -9.91 17.02
C ASP A 225 -4.08 -10.26 16.76
N ASP A 226 -3.79 -10.94 15.65
CA ASP A 226 -2.44 -11.39 15.30
C ASP A 226 -1.52 -10.22 14.92
N VAL A 227 -2.10 -9.15 14.37
CA VAL A 227 -1.38 -7.92 14.00
C VAL A 227 -2.07 -6.74 14.67
N PRO A 228 -1.58 -6.29 15.85
CA PRO A 228 -2.17 -5.17 16.57
C PRO A 228 -2.10 -3.86 15.79
N ALA A 229 -3.05 -2.96 16.02
CA ALA A 229 -3.09 -1.64 15.37
C ALA A 229 -1.77 -0.86 15.51
N LYS A 230 -1.13 -0.90 16.68
CA LYS A 230 0.16 -0.24 16.96
C LYS A 230 1.33 -0.70 16.07
N ASP A 231 1.21 -1.91 15.47
CA ASP A 231 2.24 -2.44 14.57
C ASP A 231 2.04 -1.97 13.13
N ILE A 232 0.86 -1.42 12.82
CA ILE A 232 0.50 -0.90 11.50
C ILE A 232 0.37 0.62 11.52
N LEU A 233 -0.36 1.19 12.46
CA LEU A 233 -0.63 2.62 12.52
C LEU A 233 0.58 3.39 13.08
N VAL A 234 0.76 4.61 12.56
CA VAL A 234 1.68 5.60 13.14
C VAL A 234 0.90 6.43 14.15
N GLU A 235 1.30 6.36 15.42
CA GLU A 235 0.78 7.23 16.47
C GLU A 235 1.52 8.57 16.40
N THR A 236 0.79 9.65 16.21
CA THR A 236 1.33 11.00 16.43
C THR A 236 1.33 11.30 17.93
N LYS A 237 2.51 11.60 18.47
CA LYS A 237 2.69 12.06 19.86
C LYS A 237 2.19 13.47 20.02
#